data_d069c18d153c563ec1ec2a186b49b930
#
_entry.id   d069c18d153c563ec1ec2a186b49b930
#
_cell.length_a   1.000
_cell.length_b   1.000
_cell.length_c   1.000
_cell.angle_alpha   90.00
_cell.angle_beta   90.00
_cell.angle_gamma   90.00
#
_symmetry.space_group_name_H-M   'P 1'
#
loop_
_entity.id
_entity.type
_entity.pdbx_description
1 polymer ?
#
loop_
_entity_poly.entity_id
_entity_poly.type
_entity_poly.pdbx_seq_one_letter_code
_entity_poly.pdbx_strand_id
1 'polypeptide(L)'
;AEEVAESLQLAQVIFMPAAKPPHKSEVGLVSFDHRWHMLELATAGNPLFVLSDLEYQRPGISYSVETLTQLAKERGGSEELYFVLGLDAFLELPTWKSYRELFSLCHFVVVARPGFSPESLDAMLNTQVSASYSFDFQVQRYLHPSLRTVYYREVTLLDISSSTIRKLLAEGGTVRYLLPRKVEEYIQQQGLYQQR
;
A
#
# COMPACT_ATOMS: atom_id res chain seq x y z
N ALA A 1 -4.19 -7.39 2.67
CA ALA A 1 -3.68 -6.99 3.98
C ALA A 1 -3.73 -8.17 4.96
N GLU A 2 -4.90 -8.77 5.16
CA GLU A 2 -5.09 -9.92 6.07
C GLU A 2 -4.17 -11.09 5.73
N GLU A 3 -4.19 -11.57 4.49
CA GLU A 3 -3.34 -12.67 4.02
C GLU A 3 -1.85 -12.38 4.21
N VAL A 4 -1.43 -11.13 4.00
CA VAL A 4 -0.04 -10.71 4.23
C VAL A 4 0.29 -10.74 5.73
N ALA A 5 -0.61 -10.21 6.57
CA ALA A 5 -0.42 -10.19 8.01
C ALA A 5 -0.30 -11.62 8.57
N GLU A 6 -1.15 -12.53 8.13
CA GLU A 6 -1.11 -13.94 8.51
C GLU A 6 0.19 -14.63 8.04
N SER A 7 0.53 -14.48 6.74
CA SER A 7 1.69 -15.16 6.14
C SER A 7 3.04 -14.73 6.74
N LEU A 8 3.15 -13.51 7.23
CA LEU A 8 4.35 -12.94 7.83
C LEU A 8 4.23 -12.75 9.35
N GLN A 9 3.12 -13.19 9.96
CA GLN A 9 2.85 -13.06 11.39
C GLN A 9 3.04 -11.62 11.90
N LEU A 10 2.52 -10.65 11.12
CA LEU A 10 2.64 -9.25 11.47
C LEU A 10 1.81 -8.92 12.72
N ALA A 11 2.37 -8.15 13.63
CA ALA A 11 1.69 -7.73 14.85
C ALA A 11 0.53 -6.74 14.57
N GLN A 12 0.64 -5.94 13.51
CA GLN A 12 -0.38 -4.99 13.06
C GLN A 12 -0.17 -4.59 11.60
N VAL A 13 -1.23 -4.10 10.97
CA VAL A 13 -1.21 -3.46 9.65
C VAL A 13 -1.67 -2.03 9.79
N ILE A 14 -0.80 -1.08 9.41
CA ILE A 14 -1.10 0.34 9.46
C ILE A 14 -1.65 0.79 8.11
N PHE A 15 -2.89 1.27 8.09
CA PHE A 15 -3.49 1.93 6.93
C PHE A 15 -3.28 3.43 7.04
N MET A 16 -2.62 4.01 6.06
CA MET A 16 -2.28 5.42 6.04
C MET A 16 -2.75 6.06 4.73
N PRO A 17 -3.84 6.84 4.75
CA PRO A 17 -4.26 7.55 3.55
C PRO A 17 -3.31 8.70 3.25
N ALA A 18 -2.69 8.69 2.08
CA ALA A 18 -1.79 9.77 1.67
C ALA A 18 -2.53 11.13 1.69
N ALA A 19 -1.94 12.13 2.36
CA ALA A 19 -2.53 13.46 2.42
C ALA A 19 -2.49 14.12 1.04
N LYS A 20 -1.30 14.22 0.46
CA LYS A 20 -1.03 14.79 -0.87
C LYS A 20 -0.11 13.86 -1.66
N PRO A 21 -0.66 12.84 -2.36
CA PRO A 21 0.15 11.88 -3.09
C PRO A 21 0.87 12.58 -4.27
N PRO A 22 2.19 12.37 -4.46
CA PRO A 22 3.00 13.08 -5.45
C PRO A 22 2.61 12.77 -6.91
N HIS A 23 2.06 11.58 -7.15
CA HIS A 23 1.76 11.07 -8.50
C HIS A 23 0.27 11.08 -8.87
N LYS A 24 -0.59 11.65 -8.02
CA LYS A 24 -2.03 11.72 -8.30
C LYS A 24 -2.47 13.18 -8.37
N SER A 25 -3.16 13.54 -9.46
CA SER A 25 -3.85 14.82 -9.53
C SER A 25 -4.95 14.86 -8.46
N GLU A 26 -5.16 16.02 -7.86
CA GLU A 26 -6.27 16.23 -6.91
C GLU A 26 -7.65 16.13 -7.56
N VAL A 27 -7.71 16.12 -8.90
CA VAL A 27 -8.94 16.03 -9.68
C VAL A 27 -9.63 14.69 -9.42
N GLY A 28 -10.84 14.74 -8.87
CA GLY A 28 -11.65 13.55 -8.55
C GLY A 28 -11.28 12.85 -7.24
N LEU A 29 -10.34 13.39 -6.46
CA LEU A 29 -10.05 12.89 -5.15
C LEU A 29 -10.93 13.56 -4.10
N VAL A 30 -11.73 12.80 -3.37
CA VAL A 30 -12.50 13.32 -2.22
C VAL A 30 -11.56 13.75 -1.09
N SER A 31 -12.08 14.62 -0.19
CA SER A 31 -11.29 15.14 0.94
C SER A 31 -10.63 14.05 1.76
N PHE A 32 -9.60 14.43 2.52
CA PHE A 32 -8.94 13.50 3.44
C PHE A 32 -9.94 12.92 4.44
N ASP A 33 -10.84 13.73 4.99
CA ASP A 33 -11.81 13.31 6.01
C ASP A 33 -12.75 12.21 5.49
N HIS A 34 -13.22 12.32 4.25
CA HIS A 34 -14.01 11.25 3.65
C HIS A 34 -13.20 9.97 3.45
N ARG A 35 -11.93 10.08 3.01
CA ARG A 35 -11.06 8.91 2.82
C ARG A 35 -10.72 8.25 4.15
N TRP A 36 -10.47 9.05 5.17
CA TRP A 36 -10.23 8.59 6.53
C TRP A 36 -11.43 7.82 7.07
N HIS A 37 -12.62 8.42 7.01
CA HIS A 37 -13.83 7.78 7.52
C HIS A 37 -14.18 6.49 6.76
N MET A 38 -13.98 6.44 5.47
CA MET A 38 -14.15 5.18 4.71
C MET A 38 -13.18 4.10 5.17
N LEU A 39 -11.94 4.45 5.53
CA LEU A 39 -10.98 3.49 6.09
C LEU A 39 -11.41 3.03 7.49
N GLU A 40 -11.87 3.93 8.36
CA GLU A 40 -12.42 3.56 9.67
C GLU A 40 -13.53 2.53 9.52
N LEU A 41 -14.47 2.75 8.62
CA LEU A 41 -15.56 1.83 8.35
C LEU A 41 -15.08 0.49 7.76
N ALA A 42 -14.06 0.53 6.91
CA ALA A 42 -13.53 -0.66 6.25
C ALA A 42 -12.69 -1.54 7.18
N THR A 43 -12.01 -0.95 8.16
CA THR A 43 -11.12 -1.67 9.08
C THR A 43 -11.77 -2.01 10.42
N ALA A 44 -12.96 -1.47 10.67
CA ALA A 44 -13.70 -1.68 11.91
C ALA A 44 -13.90 -3.17 12.22
N GLY A 45 -13.51 -3.57 13.43
CA GLY A 45 -13.69 -4.94 13.93
C GLY A 45 -12.49 -5.86 13.67
N ASN A 46 -11.45 -5.41 12.97
CA ASN A 46 -10.21 -6.16 12.88
C ASN A 46 -9.15 -5.58 13.84
N PRO A 47 -8.75 -6.31 14.90
CA PRO A 47 -7.80 -5.81 15.90
C PRO A 47 -6.38 -5.63 15.37
N LEU A 48 -6.04 -6.26 14.24
CA LEU A 48 -4.73 -6.10 13.59
C LEU A 48 -4.63 -4.81 12.77
N PHE A 49 -5.79 -4.21 12.41
CA PHE A 49 -5.82 -3.06 11.51
C PHE A 49 -5.89 -1.76 12.31
N VAL A 50 -4.91 -0.92 12.12
CA VAL A 50 -4.83 0.41 12.74
C VAL A 50 -4.74 1.49 11.67
N LEU A 51 -5.26 2.67 11.97
CA LEU A 51 -5.16 3.83 11.09
C LEU A 51 -4.09 4.78 11.61
N SER A 52 -3.42 5.46 10.68
CA SER A 52 -2.49 6.55 11.00
C SER A 52 -2.73 7.74 10.07
N ASP A 53 -2.83 8.90 10.65
CA ASP A 53 -2.94 10.20 9.97
C ASP A 53 -1.58 10.94 9.87
N LEU A 54 -0.49 10.23 10.10
CA LEU A 54 0.87 10.76 10.15
C LEU A 54 1.22 11.65 8.95
N GLU A 55 0.82 11.25 7.75
CA GLU A 55 1.05 12.04 6.53
C GLU A 55 0.17 13.29 6.46
N TYR A 56 -1.02 13.24 7.05
CA TYR A 56 -1.93 14.39 7.11
C TYR A 56 -1.46 15.45 8.10
N GLN A 57 -0.88 15.02 9.20
CA GLN A 57 -0.30 15.95 10.20
C GLN A 57 0.98 16.64 9.68
N ARG A 58 1.66 16.05 8.69
CA ARG A 58 2.87 16.64 8.11
C ARG A 58 2.51 17.58 6.95
N PRO A 59 2.99 18.83 6.94
CA PRO A 59 2.78 19.74 5.83
C PRO A 59 3.55 19.27 4.58
N GLY A 60 2.96 19.47 3.40
CA GLY A 60 3.62 19.21 2.12
C GLY A 60 3.19 17.90 1.44
N ILE A 61 4.03 17.42 0.53
CA ILE A 61 3.78 16.21 -0.27
C ILE A 61 4.12 14.97 0.56
N SER A 62 3.29 13.94 0.46
CA SER A 62 3.47 12.66 1.16
C SER A 62 4.50 11.78 0.44
N TYR A 63 5.77 11.89 0.82
CA TYR A 63 6.82 11.01 0.31
C TYR A 63 7.03 9.81 1.23
N SER A 64 7.00 8.60 0.68
CA SER A 64 7.13 7.35 1.45
C SER A 64 8.42 7.27 2.26
N VAL A 65 9.53 7.79 1.76
CA VAL A 65 10.81 7.82 2.49
C VAL A 65 10.71 8.63 3.78
N GLU A 66 10.03 9.77 3.76
CA GLU A 66 9.85 10.62 4.95
C GLU A 66 8.92 9.95 5.96
N THR A 67 7.86 9.32 5.47
CA THR A 67 6.88 8.60 6.29
C THR A 67 7.53 7.41 7.00
N LEU A 68 8.28 6.56 6.27
CA LEU A 68 8.96 5.41 6.85
C LEU A 68 10.09 5.82 7.81
N THR A 69 10.82 6.90 7.50
CA THR A 69 11.83 7.45 8.42
C THR A 69 11.21 7.91 9.73
N GLN A 70 10.06 8.59 9.65
CA GLN A 70 9.34 9.04 10.84
C GLN A 70 8.81 7.87 11.65
N LEU A 71 8.17 6.88 11.01
CA LEU A 71 7.70 5.66 11.69
C LEU A 71 8.82 4.90 12.38
N ALA A 72 9.97 4.72 11.71
CA ALA A 72 11.13 4.06 12.29
C ALA A 72 11.65 4.79 13.54
N LYS A 73 11.65 6.13 13.51
CA LYS A 73 12.07 6.95 14.65
C LYS A 73 11.08 6.88 15.82
N GLU A 74 9.78 6.97 15.55
CA GLU A 74 8.72 6.93 16.58
C GLU A 74 8.66 5.59 17.30
N ARG A 75 8.99 4.50 16.60
CA ARG A 75 9.01 3.14 17.14
C ARG A 75 10.36 2.71 17.72
N GLY A 76 11.28 3.66 17.90
CA GLY A 76 12.57 3.43 18.57
C GLY A 76 13.55 2.56 17.77
N GLY A 77 13.30 2.32 16.47
CA GLY A 77 14.19 1.56 15.59
C GLY A 77 14.31 0.05 15.88
N SER A 78 13.60 -0.46 16.89
CA SER A 78 13.63 -1.88 17.28
C SER A 78 12.57 -2.72 16.57
N GLU A 79 11.54 -2.09 15.99
CA GLU A 79 10.49 -2.78 15.26
C GLU A 79 10.84 -2.92 13.78
N GLU A 80 10.50 -4.07 13.21
CA GLU A 80 10.64 -4.29 11.77
C GLU A 80 9.46 -3.68 11.04
N LEU A 81 9.76 -2.82 10.07
CA LEU A 81 8.77 -2.22 9.18
C LEU A 81 8.66 -3.02 7.89
N TYR A 82 7.43 -3.33 7.50
CA TYR A 82 7.09 -3.99 6.25
C TYR A 82 6.24 -3.05 5.40
N PHE A 83 6.71 -2.71 4.21
CA PHE A 83 5.97 -1.87 3.28
C PHE A 83 5.28 -2.74 2.22
N VAL A 84 3.96 -2.83 2.31
CA VAL A 84 3.13 -3.67 1.42
C VAL A 84 2.69 -2.85 0.22
N LEU A 85 2.97 -3.34 -0.99
CA LEU A 85 2.54 -2.70 -2.23
C LEU A 85 2.39 -3.71 -3.38
N GLY A 86 1.59 -3.35 -4.37
CA GLY A 86 1.45 -4.14 -5.59
C GLY A 86 2.72 -4.14 -6.44
N LEU A 87 2.90 -5.16 -7.27
CA LEU A 87 4.06 -5.30 -8.15
C LEU A 87 4.22 -4.10 -9.10
N ASP A 88 3.13 -3.59 -9.65
CA ASP A 88 3.11 -2.39 -10.50
C ASP A 88 3.72 -1.17 -9.78
N ALA A 89 3.27 -0.88 -8.58
CA ALA A 89 3.82 0.21 -7.77
C ALA A 89 5.29 -0.04 -7.36
N PHE A 90 5.67 -1.30 -7.12
CA PHE A 90 7.06 -1.63 -6.81
C PHE A 90 7.98 -1.38 -8.01
N LEU A 91 7.56 -1.74 -9.23
CA LEU A 91 8.32 -1.48 -10.44
C LEU A 91 8.46 0.02 -10.75
N GLU A 92 7.55 0.86 -10.25
CA GLU A 92 7.62 2.32 -10.34
C GLU A 92 8.51 2.98 -9.27
N LEU A 93 9.01 2.24 -8.27
CA LEU A 93 9.85 2.78 -7.19
C LEU A 93 11.02 3.64 -7.68
N PRO A 94 11.73 3.34 -8.81
CA PRO A 94 12.80 4.20 -9.31
C PRO A 94 12.40 5.65 -9.60
N THR A 95 11.09 5.93 -9.74
CA THR A 95 10.55 7.28 -9.92
C THR A 95 10.27 7.99 -8.59
N TRP A 96 10.35 7.29 -7.46
CA TRP A 96 10.01 7.84 -6.16
C TRP A 96 11.20 8.57 -5.54
N LYS A 97 10.90 9.60 -4.74
CA LYS A 97 11.91 10.37 -4.01
C LYS A 97 12.76 9.44 -3.14
N SER A 98 14.08 9.51 -3.30
CA SER A 98 15.06 8.74 -2.49
C SER A 98 14.72 7.24 -2.39
N TYR A 99 14.21 6.64 -3.46
CA TYR A 99 13.70 5.26 -3.42
C TYR A 99 14.73 4.23 -2.89
N ARG A 100 16.03 4.44 -3.14
CA ARG A 100 17.07 3.53 -2.64
C ARG A 100 17.16 3.51 -1.12
N GLU A 101 16.88 4.62 -0.45
CA GLU A 101 16.88 4.70 1.01
C GLU A 101 15.79 3.81 1.64
N LEU A 102 14.68 3.60 0.92
CA LEU A 102 13.58 2.74 1.39
C LEU A 102 14.05 1.32 1.70
N PHE A 103 15.00 0.79 0.89
CA PHE A 103 15.53 -0.56 1.06
C PHE A 103 16.43 -0.73 2.31
N SER A 104 16.81 0.37 2.94
CA SER A 104 17.49 0.36 4.24
C SER A 104 16.52 0.53 5.41
N LEU A 105 15.37 1.16 5.17
CA LEU A 105 14.39 1.51 6.20
C LEU A 105 13.40 0.39 6.50
N CYS A 106 12.95 -0.34 5.49
CA CYS A 106 11.87 -1.32 5.64
C CYS A 106 12.07 -2.56 4.77
N HIS A 107 11.45 -3.66 5.16
CA HIS A 107 11.20 -4.79 4.28
C HIS A 107 10.08 -4.45 3.30
N PHE A 108 10.19 -4.94 2.07
CA PHE A 108 9.09 -4.83 1.13
C PHE A 108 8.28 -6.12 1.08
N VAL A 109 6.98 -6.01 0.97
CA VAL A 109 6.08 -7.12 0.65
C VAL A 109 5.42 -6.80 -0.68
N VAL A 110 5.95 -7.38 -1.74
CA VAL A 110 5.43 -7.19 -3.09
C VAL A 110 4.33 -8.18 -3.34
N VAL A 111 3.11 -7.67 -3.46
CA VAL A 111 1.92 -8.46 -3.71
C VAL A 111 1.71 -8.57 -5.21
N ALA A 112 1.74 -9.79 -5.72
CA ALA A 112 1.55 -10.05 -7.13
C ALA A 112 0.21 -10.75 -7.38
N ARG A 113 -0.29 -10.56 -8.59
CA ARG A 113 -1.43 -11.32 -9.11
C ARG A 113 -0.93 -12.69 -9.54
N PRO A 114 -1.70 -13.78 -9.38
CA PRO A 114 -1.35 -15.10 -9.89
C PRO A 114 -1.01 -15.04 -11.38
N GLY A 115 0.10 -15.70 -11.76
CA GLY A 115 0.58 -15.72 -13.14
C GLY A 115 1.55 -14.59 -13.52
N PHE A 116 1.88 -13.67 -12.62
CA PHE A 116 2.98 -12.74 -12.83
C PHE A 116 4.31 -13.41 -12.48
N SER A 117 5.26 -13.34 -13.40
CA SER A 117 6.61 -13.89 -13.20
C SER A 117 7.43 -12.99 -12.26
N PRO A 118 8.22 -13.55 -11.33
CA PRO A 118 9.15 -12.79 -10.51
C PRO A 118 10.31 -12.18 -11.31
N GLU A 119 10.45 -12.48 -12.60
CA GLU A 119 11.55 -12.00 -13.45
C GLU A 119 11.62 -10.47 -13.55
N SER A 120 10.48 -9.78 -13.61
CA SER A 120 10.45 -8.30 -13.62
C SER A 120 10.93 -7.71 -12.31
N LEU A 121 10.62 -8.38 -11.19
CA LEU A 121 11.07 -8.01 -9.86
C LEU A 121 12.59 -8.21 -9.72
N ASP A 122 13.08 -9.36 -10.18
CA ASP A 122 14.52 -9.67 -10.20
C ASP A 122 15.30 -8.64 -11.04
N ALA A 123 14.84 -8.39 -12.26
CA ALA A 123 15.46 -7.41 -13.15
C ALA A 123 15.50 -6.01 -12.51
N MET A 124 14.39 -5.56 -11.89
CA MET A 124 14.31 -4.26 -11.22
C MET A 124 15.28 -4.18 -10.04
N LEU A 125 15.31 -5.17 -9.16
CA LEU A 125 16.20 -5.19 -8.00
C LEU A 125 17.66 -5.15 -8.44
N ASN A 126 18.06 -6.03 -9.35
CA ASN A 126 19.44 -6.18 -9.79
C ASN A 126 19.96 -4.98 -10.59
N THR A 127 19.11 -4.30 -11.36
CA THR A 127 19.53 -3.17 -12.20
C THR A 127 19.37 -1.81 -11.52
N GLN A 128 18.34 -1.63 -10.70
CA GLN A 128 17.97 -0.32 -10.15
C GLN A 128 18.40 -0.14 -8.70
N VAL A 129 18.53 -1.24 -7.94
CA VAL A 129 18.85 -1.19 -6.50
C VAL A 129 20.24 -1.73 -6.22
N SER A 130 20.44 -3.03 -6.36
CA SER A 130 21.74 -3.70 -6.15
C SER A 130 21.78 -5.08 -6.80
N ALA A 131 22.84 -5.36 -7.54
CA ALA A 131 23.10 -6.69 -8.10
C ALA A 131 23.41 -7.76 -7.03
N SER A 132 23.48 -7.40 -5.76
CA SER A 132 23.70 -8.34 -4.66
C SER A 132 22.42 -8.93 -4.08
N TYR A 133 21.25 -8.59 -4.61
CA TYR A 133 20.03 -9.30 -4.28
C TYR A 133 20.04 -10.71 -4.87
N SER A 134 19.69 -11.69 -4.07
CA SER A 134 19.55 -13.09 -4.49
C SER A 134 18.20 -13.63 -4.07
N PHE A 135 17.56 -14.39 -4.97
CA PHE A 135 16.24 -14.97 -4.69
C PHE A 135 16.37 -16.32 -3.98
N ASP A 136 15.68 -16.45 -2.85
CA ASP A 136 15.52 -17.70 -2.12
C ASP A 136 14.16 -18.32 -2.51
N PHE A 137 14.21 -19.39 -3.29
CA PHE A 137 13.04 -20.10 -3.82
C PHE A 137 12.23 -20.83 -2.73
N GLN A 138 12.85 -21.22 -1.60
CA GLN A 138 12.14 -21.98 -0.57
C GLN A 138 11.15 -21.12 0.20
N VAL A 139 11.52 -19.87 0.44
CA VAL A 139 10.71 -18.92 1.23
C VAL A 139 10.22 -17.72 0.40
N GLN A 140 10.44 -17.76 -0.91
CA GLN A 140 9.98 -16.75 -1.88
C GLN A 140 10.30 -15.30 -1.45
N ARG A 141 11.60 -15.03 -1.27
CA ARG A 141 12.10 -13.71 -0.90
C ARG A 141 13.44 -13.41 -1.53
N TYR A 142 13.71 -12.13 -1.73
CA TYR A 142 15.02 -11.63 -2.11
C TYR A 142 15.80 -11.21 -0.88
N LEU A 143 17.02 -11.74 -0.75
CA LEU A 143 17.96 -11.45 0.33
C LEU A 143 19.08 -10.57 -0.18
N HIS A 144 19.59 -9.70 0.69
CA HIS A 144 20.73 -8.83 0.43
C HIS A 144 21.64 -8.78 1.67
N PRO A 145 22.98 -8.71 1.53
CA PRO A 145 23.92 -8.71 2.67
C PRO A 145 23.73 -7.55 3.67
N SER A 146 23.23 -6.40 3.21
CA SER A 146 23.13 -5.18 4.02
C SER A 146 21.82 -4.40 3.87
N LEU A 147 20.97 -4.74 2.90
CA LEU A 147 19.66 -4.11 2.71
C LEU A 147 18.56 -5.02 3.25
N ARG A 148 17.37 -4.45 3.41
CA ARG A 148 16.20 -5.16 3.90
C ARG A 148 15.67 -6.15 2.85
N THR A 149 15.01 -7.19 3.33
CA THR A 149 14.43 -8.26 2.51
C THR A 149 13.27 -7.75 1.65
N VAL A 150 13.15 -8.28 0.44
CA VAL A 150 11.97 -8.10 -0.40
C VAL A 150 11.24 -9.43 -0.52
N TYR A 151 10.04 -9.51 0.04
CA TYR A 151 9.17 -10.68 -0.02
C TYR A 151 8.30 -10.59 -1.26
N TYR A 152 8.22 -11.69 -2.00
CA TYR A 152 7.24 -11.88 -3.06
C TYR A 152 6.08 -12.71 -2.51
N ARG A 153 4.85 -12.24 -2.65
CA ARG A 153 3.67 -12.96 -2.16
C ARG A 153 2.55 -12.93 -3.18
N GLU A 154 2.09 -14.11 -3.55
CA GLU A 154 0.82 -14.27 -4.25
C GLU A 154 -0.32 -14.23 -3.23
N VAL A 155 -1.34 -13.45 -3.50
CA VAL A 155 -2.53 -13.33 -2.66
C VAL A 155 -3.78 -13.63 -3.48
N THR A 156 -4.89 -13.90 -2.80
CA THR A 156 -6.18 -14.07 -3.46
C THR A 156 -6.49 -12.89 -4.37
N LEU A 157 -6.61 -13.17 -5.66
CA LEU A 157 -6.91 -12.14 -6.65
C LEU A 157 -8.38 -11.74 -6.58
N LEU A 158 -8.62 -10.54 -6.12
CA LEU A 158 -9.88 -9.84 -6.31
C LEU A 158 -9.64 -8.71 -7.31
N ASP A 159 -10.19 -8.82 -8.52
CA ASP A 159 -10.02 -7.78 -9.56
C ASP A 159 -10.91 -6.58 -9.27
N ILE A 160 -10.70 -5.98 -8.10
CA ILE A 160 -11.40 -4.81 -7.60
C ILE A 160 -10.40 -3.67 -7.47
N SER A 161 -10.65 -2.56 -8.18
CA SER A 161 -9.83 -1.37 -8.06
C SER A 161 -10.67 -0.16 -7.63
N SER A 162 -10.05 0.76 -6.91
CA SER A 162 -10.71 2.01 -6.53
C SER A 162 -11.11 2.86 -7.74
N SER A 163 -10.39 2.75 -8.84
CA SER A 163 -10.72 3.44 -10.09
C SER A 163 -11.98 2.86 -10.73
N THR A 164 -12.10 1.53 -10.77
CA THR A 164 -13.31 0.85 -11.26
C THR A 164 -14.53 1.19 -10.40
N ILE A 165 -14.37 1.19 -9.07
CA ILE A 165 -15.44 1.56 -8.15
C ILE A 165 -15.93 3.01 -8.39
N ARG A 166 -15.00 3.96 -8.48
CA ARG A 166 -15.36 5.36 -8.73
C ARG A 166 -16.04 5.55 -10.09
N LYS A 167 -15.59 4.82 -11.12
CA LYS A 167 -16.23 4.84 -12.44
C LYS A 167 -17.66 4.31 -12.37
N LEU A 168 -17.88 3.16 -11.75
CA LEU A 168 -19.23 2.60 -11.57
C LEU A 168 -20.16 3.57 -10.85
N LEU A 169 -19.70 4.19 -9.76
CA LEU A 169 -20.49 5.19 -9.02
C LEU A 169 -20.82 6.42 -9.85
N ALA A 170 -19.86 6.92 -10.65
CA ALA A 170 -20.07 8.06 -11.53
C ALA A 170 -21.09 7.76 -12.65
N GLU A 171 -21.17 6.51 -13.10
CA GLU A 171 -22.10 6.02 -14.11
C GLU A 171 -23.47 5.58 -13.51
N GLY A 172 -23.67 5.74 -12.19
CA GLY A 172 -24.90 5.31 -11.50
C GLY A 172 -25.03 3.79 -11.34
N GLY A 173 -23.93 3.07 -11.52
CA GLY A 173 -23.87 1.61 -11.34
C GLY A 173 -23.84 1.19 -9.88
N THR A 174 -24.05 -0.10 -9.63
CA THR A 174 -23.95 -0.68 -8.28
C THR A 174 -22.51 -1.10 -7.95
N VAL A 175 -22.10 -0.85 -6.71
CA VAL A 175 -20.83 -1.30 -6.15
C VAL A 175 -21.04 -2.32 -5.02
N ARG A 176 -22.25 -2.87 -4.92
CA ARG A 176 -22.62 -3.87 -3.93
C ARG A 176 -21.69 -5.08 -4.04
N TYR A 177 -21.22 -5.56 -2.89
CA TYR A 177 -20.25 -6.65 -2.75
C TYR A 177 -18.81 -6.37 -3.27
N LEU A 178 -18.56 -5.18 -3.81
CA LEU A 178 -17.21 -4.74 -4.17
C LEU A 178 -16.53 -3.95 -3.03
N LEU A 179 -17.32 -3.51 -2.07
CA LEU A 179 -16.92 -2.76 -0.88
C LEU A 179 -17.56 -3.34 0.38
N PRO A 180 -16.96 -3.12 1.55
CA PRO A 180 -17.66 -3.34 2.82
C PRO A 180 -18.96 -2.51 2.83
N ARG A 181 -20.05 -3.14 3.31
CA ARG A 181 -21.39 -2.54 3.28
C ARG A 181 -21.45 -1.14 3.91
N LYS A 182 -20.78 -0.94 5.04
CA LYS A 182 -20.76 0.36 5.73
C LYS A 182 -20.09 1.46 4.88
N VAL A 183 -19.08 1.09 4.09
CA VAL A 183 -18.42 2.03 3.16
C VAL A 183 -19.34 2.38 2.00
N GLU A 184 -20.05 1.40 1.42
CA GLU A 184 -21.06 1.64 0.37
C GLU A 184 -22.15 2.59 0.86
N GLU A 185 -22.72 2.32 2.04
CA GLU A 185 -23.76 3.14 2.67
C GLU A 185 -23.28 4.60 2.88
N TYR A 186 -22.04 4.76 3.39
CA TYR A 186 -21.46 6.08 3.58
C TYR A 186 -21.26 6.85 2.27
N ILE A 187 -20.72 6.20 1.24
CA ILE A 187 -20.54 6.81 -0.09
C ILE A 187 -21.90 7.32 -0.63
N GLN A 188 -22.94 6.52 -0.50
CA GLN A 188 -24.29 6.88 -0.96
C GLN A 188 -24.88 8.04 -0.15
N GLN A 189 -24.78 8.02 1.18
CA GLN A 189 -25.27 9.07 2.07
C GLN A 189 -24.58 10.43 1.81
N GLN A 190 -23.29 10.42 1.51
CA GLN A 190 -22.51 11.62 1.25
C GLN A 190 -22.52 12.05 -0.23
N GLY A 191 -23.15 11.27 -1.12
CA GLY A 191 -23.18 11.55 -2.55
C GLY A 191 -21.79 11.59 -3.21
N LEU A 192 -20.84 10.77 -2.70
CA LEU A 192 -19.46 10.78 -3.17
C LEU A 192 -19.36 10.10 -4.55
N TYR A 193 -18.46 10.62 -5.38
CA TYR A 193 -18.13 10.10 -6.72
C TYR A 193 -19.27 10.08 -7.75
N GLN A 194 -20.41 10.68 -7.45
CA GLN A 194 -21.51 10.85 -8.41
C GLN A 194 -21.20 12.02 -9.35
N GLN A 195 -21.42 11.86 -10.65
CA GLN A 195 -21.43 13.00 -11.57
C GLN A 195 -22.68 13.85 -11.26
N ARG A 196 -22.48 15.12 -10.98
CA ARG A 196 -23.56 16.11 -10.91
C ARG A 196 -23.91 16.58 -12.28
#